data_90d0caa92682fd105a38b889935da084
#
_entry.id   90d0caa92682fd105a38b889935da084
#
_cell.length_a   1.000
_cell.length_b   1.000
_cell.length_c   1.000
_cell.angle_alpha   90.00
_cell.angle_beta   90.00
_cell.angle_gamma   90.00
#
_symmetry.space_group_name_H-M   'P 1'
#
loop_
_entity.id
_entity.type
_entity.pdbx_description
1 polymer ?
#
loop_
_entity_poly.entity_id
_entity_poly.type
_entity_poly.pdbx_seq_one_letter_code
_entity_poly.pdbx_strand_id
1 'polypeptide(L)'
;AQRNAQRNGLTNMDFLCEDTFELLPRLEREGHPYDFIILDPPAFTKARRTVENAMRGYKEINYRAMKLLPRGGYLATASCSHFATEELFIKMLRAAAKDAHRQLRQIEVKQQAPDHPILW
;
A
#
# COMPACT_ATOMS: atom_id res chain seq x y z
N ALA A 1 0.67 -18.64 0.48
CA ALA A 1 1.96 -17.98 0.71
C ALA A 1 2.97 -18.98 1.29
N GLN A 2 2.78 -19.61 2.49
CA GLN A 2 3.71 -20.51 3.17
C GLN A 2 4.19 -21.69 2.29
N ARG A 3 3.27 -22.41 1.60
CA ARG A 3 3.65 -23.51 0.70
C ARG A 3 4.57 -23.04 -0.44
N ASN A 4 4.38 -21.83 -0.95
CA ASN A 4 5.22 -21.30 -2.02
C ASN A 4 6.61 -20.95 -1.48
N ALA A 5 6.71 -20.36 -0.30
CA ALA A 5 7.99 -20.13 0.35
C ALA A 5 8.77 -21.42 0.56
N GLN A 6 8.12 -22.45 1.12
CA GLN A 6 8.72 -23.78 1.32
C GLN A 6 9.22 -24.42 0.01
N ARG A 7 8.41 -24.38 -1.07
CA ARG A 7 8.79 -24.91 -2.39
C ARG A 7 10.00 -24.21 -3.00
N ASN A 8 10.23 -22.94 -2.63
CA ASN A 8 11.35 -22.13 -3.11
C ASN A 8 12.51 -22.07 -2.09
N GLY A 9 12.47 -22.86 -1.02
CA GLY A 9 13.53 -22.89 -0.01
C GLY A 9 13.69 -21.60 0.79
N LEU A 10 12.65 -20.75 0.83
CA LEU A 10 12.68 -19.47 1.56
C LEU A 10 12.38 -19.72 3.04
N THR A 11 13.35 -19.44 3.90
CA THR A 11 13.26 -19.67 5.35
C THR A 11 13.22 -18.38 6.18
N ASN A 12 13.38 -17.22 5.53
CA ASN A 12 13.45 -15.90 6.14
C ASN A 12 12.16 -15.09 5.95
N MET A 13 11.00 -15.75 5.96
CA MET A 13 9.70 -15.14 5.75
C MET A 13 8.73 -15.51 6.86
N ASP A 14 8.07 -14.50 7.43
CA ASP A 14 6.95 -14.67 8.35
C ASP A 14 5.63 -14.35 7.63
N PHE A 15 4.57 -15.05 8.04
CA PHE A 15 3.25 -14.92 7.43
C PHE A 15 2.21 -14.65 8.50
N LEU A 16 1.55 -13.49 8.40
CA LEU A 16 0.44 -13.11 9.25
C LEU A 16 -0.84 -13.08 8.42
N CYS A 17 -1.95 -13.55 8.99
CA CYS A 17 -3.27 -13.48 8.40
C CYS A 17 -4.16 -12.66 9.32
N GLU A 18 -4.15 -11.35 9.13
CA GLU A 18 -4.82 -10.38 9.99
C GLU A 18 -5.46 -9.28 9.17
N ASP A 19 -6.41 -8.53 9.77
CA ASP A 19 -6.94 -7.32 9.17
C ASP A 19 -5.86 -6.23 9.17
N THR A 20 -5.56 -5.70 7.99
CA THR A 20 -4.52 -4.68 7.81
C THR A 20 -4.83 -3.39 8.58
N PHE A 21 -6.11 -3.04 8.75
CA PHE A 21 -6.53 -1.85 9.50
C PHE A 21 -6.29 -2.00 11.02
N GLU A 22 -6.19 -3.23 11.52
CA GLU A 22 -5.82 -3.52 12.90
C GLU A 22 -4.31 -3.78 13.05
N LEU A 23 -3.72 -4.48 12.08
CA LEU A 23 -2.31 -4.84 12.07
C LEU A 23 -1.39 -3.60 12.04
N LEU A 24 -1.60 -2.68 11.09
CA LEU A 24 -0.70 -1.54 10.92
C LEU A 24 -0.64 -0.63 12.17
N PRO A 25 -1.76 -0.26 12.83
CA PRO A 25 -1.71 0.48 14.09
C PRO A 25 -1.02 -0.29 15.22
N ARG A 26 -1.14 -1.61 15.24
CA ARG A 26 -0.44 -2.45 16.23
C ARG A 26 1.07 -2.41 16.02
N LEU A 27 1.54 -2.62 14.79
CA LEU A 27 2.96 -2.56 14.43
C LEU A 27 3.56 -1.16 14.72
N GLU A 28 2.80 -0.09 14.51
CA GLU A 28 3.20 1.27 14.86
C GLU A 28 3.46 1.41 16.37
N ARG A 29 2.56 0.87 17.21
CA ARG A 29 2.72 0.91 18.68
C ARG A 29 3.88 0.04 19.16
N GLU A 30 4.12 -1.09 18.51
CA GLU A 30 5.22 -2.02 18.84
C GLU A 30 6.58 -1.48 18.38
N GLY A 31 6.58 -0.48 17.50
CA GLY A 31 7.81 0.19 17.07
C GLY A 31 8.68 -0.66 16.14
N HIS A 32 8.10 -1.60 15.39
CA HIS A 32 8.84 -2.40 14.41
C HIS A 32 9.31 -1.55 13.24
N PRO A 33 10.62 -1.45 12.99
CA PRO A 33 11.14 -0.75 11.83
C PRO A 33 11.02 -1.60 10.57
N TYR A 34 10.63 -0.98 9.47
CA TYR A 34 10.60 -1.61 8.14
C TYR A 34 11.29 -0.69 7.15
N ASP A 35 12.33 -1.17 6.49
CA ASP A 35 13.06 -0.37 5.50
C ASP A 35 12.30 -0.24 4.17
N PHE A 36 11.46 -1.22 3.88
CA PHE A 36 10.65 -1.29 2.67
C PHE A 36 9.26 -1.84 2.99
N ILE A 37 8.21 -1.14 2.54
CA ILE A 37 6.82 -1.59 2.67
C ILE A 37 6.19 -1.64 1.28
N ILE A 38 5.51 -2.74 0.97
CA ILE A 38 4.68 -2.90 -0.22
C ILE A 38 3.22 -2.95 0.21
N LEU A 39 2.40 -2.05 -0.33
CA LEU A 39 0.95 -2.05 -0.19
C LEU A 39 0.31 -2.43 -1.51
N ASP A 40 -0.24 -3.63 -1.57
CA ASP A 40 -0.99 -4.15 -2.71
C ASP A 40 -2.39 -4.60 -2.24
N PRO A 41 -3.25 -3.65 -1.85
CA PRO A 41 -4.58 -3.96 -1.34
C PRO A 41 -5.52 -4.36 -2.47
N PRO A 42 -6.61 -5.09 -2.16
CA PRO A 42 -7.67 -5.33 -3.12
C PRO A 42 -8.33 -3.99 -3.53
N ALA A 43 -9.09 -4.02 -4.63
CA ALA A 43 -9.84 -2.86 -5.07
C ALA A 43 -10.88 -2.46 -4.00
N PHE A 44 -10.68 -1.32 -3.35
CA PHE A 44 -11.62 -0.80 -2.37
C PHE A 44 -12.91 -0.26 -2.97
N THR A 45 -12.95 -0.08 -4.31
CA THR A 45 -14.17 0.30 -5.01
C THR A 45 -14.33 -0.45 -6.32
N LYS A 46 -15.57 -0.84 -6.60
CA LYS A 46 -16.01 -1.41 -7.88
C LYS A 46 -17.04 -0.50 -8.59
N ALA A 47 -17.32 0.68 -8.03
CA ALA A 47 -18.29 1.60 -8.55
C ALA A 47 -17.90 3.06 -8.31
N ARG A 48 -18.21 3.93 -9.26
CA ARG A 48 -17.89 5.37 -9.19
C ARG A 48 -18.44 6.05 -7.92
N ARG A 49 -19.63 5.66 -7.48
CA ARG A 49 -20.31 6.21 -6.29
C ARG A 49 -19.58 5.93 -4.96
N THR A 50 -18.66 4.96 -4.93
CA THR A 50 -17.93 4.54 -3.71
C THR A 50 -16.47 4.97 -3.71
N VAL A 51 -16.03 5.77 -4.70
CA VAL A 51 -14.63 6.21 -4.84
C VAL A 51 -14.14 6.98 -3.64
N GLU A 52 -14.95 7.90 -3.08
CA GLU A 52 -14.54 8.68 -1.92
C GLU A 52 -14.25 7.80 -0.69
N ASN A 53 -15.10 6.81 -0.44
CA ASN A 53 -14.88 5.86 0.66
C ASN A 53 -13.64 5.00 0.41
N ALA A 54 -13.43 4.57 -0.84
CA ALA A 54 -12.23 3.85 -1.23
C ALA A 54 -10.97 4.68 -1.00
N MET A 55 -10.99 5.97 -1.38
CA MET A 55 -9.85 6.87 -1.15
C MET A 55 -9.55 7.04 0.34
N ARG A 56 -10.54 7.00 1.23
CA ARG A 56 -10.31 7.00 2.68
C ARG A 56 -9.59 5.73 3.14
N GLY A 57 -9.99 4.56 2.64
CA GLY A 57 -9.31 3.29 2.93
C GLY A 57 -7.86 3.30 2.43
N TYR A 58 -7.63 3.70 1.18
CA TYR A 58 -6.28 3.87 0.64
C TYR A 58 -5.45 4.86 1.46
N LYS A 59 -6.04 5.98 1.86
CA LYS A 59 -5.36 6.99 2.66
C LYS A 59 -4.93 6.43 4.01
N GLU A 60 -5.79 5.71 4.69
CA GLU A 60 -5.50 5.15 6.03
C GLU A 60 -4.33 4.17 5.97
N ILE A 61 -4.35 3.18 5.07
CA ILE A 61 -3.26 2.21 5.01
C ILE A 61 -1.94 2.85 4.58
N ASN A 62 -1.96 3.81 3.65
CA ASN A 62 -0.77 4.54 3.23
C ASN A 62 -0.22 5.43 4.35
N TYR A 63 -1.09 6.14 5.07
CA TYR A 63 -0.73 6.93 6.24
C TYR A 63 -0.01 6.08 7.29
N ARG A 64 -0.58 4.91 7.65
CA ARG A 64 0.02 3.99 8.63
C ARG A 64 1.35 3.42 8.15
N ALA A 65 1.44 3.02 6.88
CA ALA A 65 2.69 2.53 6.32
C ALA A 65 3.80 3.61 6.35
N MET A 66 3.46 4.86 6.03
CA MET A 66 4.41 5.98 6.11
C MET A 66 4.90 6.23 7.54
N LYS A 67 4.07 5.98 8.55
CA LYS A 67 4.45 6.09 9.97
C LYS A 67 5.43 4.99 10.40
N LEU A 68 5.30 3.79 9.83
CA LEU A 68 6.18 2.65 10.10
C LEU A 68 7.56 2.79 9.45
N LEU A 69 7.69 3.56 8.36
CA LEU A 69 8.95 3.72 7.66
C LEU A 69 9.88 4.68 8.38
N PRO A 70 11.18 4.34 8.52
CA PRO A 70 12.19 5.26 8.99
C PRO A 70 12.52 6.30 7.91
N ARG A 71 13.34 7.28 8.26
CA ARG A 71 13.91 8.20 7.28
C ARG A 71 14.77 7.44 6.28
N GLY A 72 14.52 7.61 4.98
CA GLY A 72 15.22 6.90 3.91
C GLY A 72 14.58 5.56 3.54
N GLY A 73 13.50 5.14 4.22
CA GLY A 73 12.75 3.94 3.86
C GLY A 73 11.95 4.10 2.56
N TYR A 74 11.53 2.99 1.98
CA TYR A 74 10.83 2.94 0.69
C TYR A 74 9.39 2.46 0.85
N LEU A 75 8.47 3.09 0.14
CA LEU A 75 7.07 2.69 0.02
C LEU A 75 6.74 2.39 -1.44
N ALA A 76 6.38 1.14 -1.72
CA ALA A 76 5.69 0.77 -2.95
C ALA A 76 4.20 0.66 -2.64
N THR A 77 3.36 1.38 -3.35
CA THR A 77 1.92 1.35 -3.12
C THR A 77 1.17 1.28 -4.44
N ALA A 78 0.15 0.45 -4.49
CA ALA A 78 -0.61 0.18 -5.70
C ALA A 78 -2.11 0.34 -5.50
N SER A 79 -2.82 0.52 -6.60
CA SER A 79 -4.28 0.44 -6.67
C SER A 79 -4.66 -0.35 -7.91
N CYS A 80 -5.45 -1.40 -7.75
CA CYS A 80 -6.05 -2.14 -8.85
C CYS A 80 -7.47 -1.65 -9.18
N SER A 81 -7.90 -0.49 -8.66
CA SER A 81 -9.23 0.05 -8.91
C SER A 81 -9.24 0.95 -10.14
N HIS A 82 -10.02 0.58 -11.16
CA HIS A 82 -10.23 1.38 -12.36
C HIS A 82 -10.75 2.81 -12.06
N PHE A 83 -11.54 2.97 -10.99
CA PHE A 83 -12.10 4.27 -10.60
C PHE A 83 -11.14 5.12 -9.74
N ALA A 84 -10.06 4.55 -9.24
CA ALA A 84 -8.99 5.27 -8.56
C ALA A 84 -7.96 5.74 -9.59
N THR A 85 -8.27 6.81 -10.31
CA THR A 85 -7.35 7.37 -11.30
C THR A 85 -6.00 7.72 -10.67
N GLU A 86 -4.94 7.73 -11.47
CA GLU A 86 -3.60 8.10 -11.01
C GLU A 86 -3.58 9.45 -10.29
N GLU A 87 -4.29 10.44 -10.83
CA GLU A 87 -4.39 11.78 -10.22
C GLU A 87 -5.01 11.73 -8.82
N LEU A 88 -6.13 11.01 -8.66
CA LEU A 88 -6.79 10.83 -7.37
C LEU A 88 -5.89 10.08 -6.38
N PHE A 89 -5.18 9.07 -6.86
CA PHE A 89 -4.27 8.28 -6.04
C PHE A 89 -3.08 9.13 -5.56
N ILE A 90 -2.44 9.90 -6.44
CA ILE A 90 -1.36 10.82 -6.06
C ILE A 90 -1.86 11.90 -5.09
N LYS A 91 -3.05 12.46 -5.32
CA LYS A 91 -3.67 13.43 -4.38
C LYS A 91 -3.87 12.82 -3.00
N MET A 92 -4.36 11.59 -2.94
CA MET A 92 -4.52 10.83 -1.69
C MET A 92 -3.17 10.60 -1.00
N LEU A 93 -2.13 10.18 -1.73
CA LEU A 93 -0.79 9.96 -1.18
C LEU A 93 -0.19 11.25 -0.57
N ARG A 94 -0.35 12.37 -1.26
CA ARG A 94 0.09 13.69 -0.74
C ARG A 94 -0.62 14.05 0.56
N ALA A 95 -1.93 13.79 0.64
CA ALA A 95 -2.69 14.03 1.85
C ALA A 95 -2.25 13.11 2.99
N ALA A 96 -2.03 11.81 2.72
CA ALA A 96 -1.52 10.85 3.70
C ALA A 96 -0.13 11.26 4.23
N ALA A 97 0.78 11.67 3.33
CA ALA A 97 2.13 12.12 3.69
C ALA A 97 2.11 13.38 4.57
N LYS A 98 1.22 14.34 4.24
CA LYS A 98 1.03 15.54 5.05
C LYS A 98 0.59 15.18 6.47
N ASP A 99 -0.41 14.31 6.60
CA ASP A 99 -0.95 13.91 7.90
C ASP A 99 0.06 13.06 8.70
N ALA A 100 0.89 12.26 8.01
CA ALA A 100 1.98 11.51 8.63
C ALA A 100 3.21 12.36 8.98
N HIS A 101 3.23 13.66 8.63
CA HIS A 101 4.39 14.55 8.74
C HIS A 101 5.64 13.97 8.05
N ARG A 102 5.45 13.38 6.86
CA ARG A 102 6.53 12.79 6.05
C ARG A 102 6.70 13.55 4.74
N GLN A 103 7.96 13.72 4.34
CA GLN A 103 8.31 14.19 3.00
C GLN A 103 8.61 13.00 2.12
N LEU A 104 7.91 12.88 0.99
CA LEU A 104 8.08 11.82 0.04
C LEU A 104 8.79 12.32 -1.22
N ARG A 105 9.65 11.49 -1.78
CA ARG A 105 10.20 11.66 -3.12
C ARG A 105 9.64 10.56 -4.01
N GLN A 106 8.91 10.92 -5.05
CA GLN A 106 8.45 9.97 -6.04
C GLN A 106 9.66 9.52 -6.88
N ILE A 107 9.89 8.22 -6.92
CA ILE A 107 11.00 7.61 -7.67
C ILE A 107 10.49 7.08 -9.00
N GLU A 108 9.35 6.39 -8.98
CA GLU A 108 8.81 5.73 -10.14
C GLU A 108 7.27 5.70 -10.10
N VAL A 109 6.65 5.65 -11.28
CA VAL A 109 5.24 5.30 -11.50
C VAL A 109 5.18 4.26 -12.59
N LYS A 110 4.49 3.17 -12.33
CA LYS A 110 4.21 2.11 -13.31
C LYS A 110 2.73 1.87 -13.41
N GLN A 111 2.30 1.52 -14.61
CA GLN A 111 0.99 0.95 -14.88
C GLN A 111 1.05 -0.57 -14.83
N GLN A 112 0.00 -1.24 -15.28
CA GLN A 112 -0.09 -2.69 -15.33
C GLN A 112 1.06 -3.30 -16.13
N ALA A 113 1.47 -4.51 -15.71
CA ALA A 113 2.45 -5.30 -16.43
C ALA A 113 1.89 -5.77 -17.80
N PRO A 114 2.75 -6.08 -18.78
CA PRO A 114 2.32 -6.48 -20.13
C PRO A 114 1.41 -7.72 -20.17
N ASP A 115 1.53 -8.62 -19.19
CA ASP A 115 0.67 -9.80 -19.03
C ASP A 115 -0.69 -9.46 -18.40
N HIS A 116 -0.92 -8.20 -18.07
CA HIS A 116 -2.19 -7.68 -17.56
C HIS A 116 -2.59 -6.40 -18.31
N PRO A 117 -2.93 -6.50 -19.61
CA PRO A 117 -3.07 -5.35 -20.49
C PRO A 117 -4.26 -4.46 -20.13
N ILE A 118 -4.14 -3.17 -20.43
CA ILE A 118 -5.25 -2.23 -20.37
C ILE A 118 -6.16 -2.52 -21.57
N LEU A 119 -7.43 -2.80 -21.31
CA LEU A 119 -8.45 -2.93 -22.33
C LEU A 119 -9.16 -1.58 -22.52
N TRP A 120 -9.34 -1.19 -23.78
CA TRP A 120 -10.02 0.07 -24.17
C TRP A 120 -11.49 -0.17 -24.47
#